data_506530a5466ad8da71856e6367d877fd
#
_entry.id   506530a5466ad8da71856e6367d877fd
#
_cell.length_a   1.000
_cell.length_b   1.000
_cell.length_c   1.000
_cell.angle_alpha   90.00
_cell.angle_beta   90.00
_cell.angle_gamma   90.00
#
_symmetry.space_group_name_H-M   'P 1'
#
loop_
_entity.id
_entity.type
_entity.pdbx_description
1 polymer ?
#
loop_
_entity_poly.entity_id
_entity_poly.type
_entity_poly.pdbx_seq_one_letter_code
_entity_poly.pdbx_strand_id
1 'polypeptide(L)'
;MARRTTLSSPGTGKPERIATVLEHEIRSGVLGFGDRLQSENELVQRFSVSRNTIRKGLEELSSRGLITTKVGIGSFVTFDGMPVDDAVGWSRALANAGANAETRTLRLEVMQDAELAATLGVESPFFIAVDRVRSNADDGHAISIERSRLPLSPELEDVPLRGLREGSLHQTLRAAGLVPDHGEEWVDIEMLSAEDAAILDCAPGAPFLRTRRLTRAVDGRAIEYVTSLLNPAHFALHLEF
;
A
#
# COMPACT_ATOMS: atom_id res chain seq x y z
N MET A 1 -16.04 -27.85 -7.34
CA MET A 1 -16.71 -28.13 -6.04
C MET A 1 -16.30 -27.02 -5.09
N ALA A 2 -17.20 -26.09 -4.78
CA ALA A 2 -16.92 -24.99 -3.86
C ALA A 2 -16.85 -25.54 -2.42
N ARG A 3 -15.74 -25.36 -1.72
CA ARG A 3 -15.59 -25.70 -0.30
C ARG A 3 -16.55 -24.84 0.52
N ARG A 4 -17.46 -25.47 1.27
CA ARG A 4 -18.29 -24.80 2.28
C ARG A 4 -17.42 -24.40 3.46
N THR A 5 -17.35 -23.10 3.76
CA THR A 5 -16.65 -22.60 4.93
C THR A 5 -17.61 -22.58 6.12
N THR A 6 -17.39 -23.41 7.14
CA THR A 6 -18.19 -23.43 8.36
C THR A 6 -17.69 -22.40 9.35
N LEU A 7 -18.57 -21.48 9.73
CA LEU A 7 -18.31 -20.41 10.69
C LEU A 7 -18.56 -20.94 12.14
N SER A 8 -17.53 -21.40 12.84
CA SER A 8 -17.65 -21.94 14.20
C SER A 8 -16.67 -21.31 15.18
N SER A 9 -17.07 -20.23 15.87
CA SER A 9 -16.48 -19.71 17.12
C SER A 9 -17.46 -18.78 17.83
N PRO A 10 -17.57 -18.76 19.17
CA PRO A 10 -18.51 -17.93 19.91
C PRO A 10 -17.94 -16.52 20.12
N GLY A 11 -18.75 -15.47 19.85
CA GLY A 11 -18.50 -14.09 20.29
C GLY A 11 -18.51 -13.00 19.21
N THR A 12 -18.17 -13.30 17.96
CA THR A 12 -18.12 -12.33 16.86
C THR A 12 -19.36 -12.44 15.96
N GLY A 13 -19.92 -11.33 15.51
CA GLY A 13 -21.08 -11.31 14.60
C GLY A 13 -20.77 -11.99 13.26
N LYS A 14 -21.81 -12.54 12.60
CA LYS A 14 -21.62 -13.18 11.27
C LYS A 14 -20.97 -12.27 10.23
N PRO A 15 -21.29 -10.95 10.14
CA PRO A 15 -20.63 -10.03 9.22
C PRO A 15 -19.12 -9.91 9.48
N GLU A 16 -18.72 -9.72 10.75
CA GLU A 16 -17.31 -9.58 11.15
C GLU A 16 -16.50 -10.83 10.83
N ARG A 17 -17.10 -12.01 10.97
CA ARG A 17 -16.43 -13.29 10.63
C ARG A 17 -16.23 -13.46 9.13
N ILE A 18 -17.18 -12.98 8.31
CA ILE A 18 -17.04 -12.96 6.85
C ILE A 18 -15.90 -12.01 6.49
N ALA A 19 -15.89 -10.80 7.09
CA ALA A 19 -14.82 -9.84 6.89
C ALA A 19 -13.46 -10.45 7.27
N THR A 20 -13.33 -11.10 8.43
CA THR A 20 -12.08 -11.75 8.87
C THR A 20 -11.59 -12.83 7.91
N VAL A 21 -12.48 -13.68 7.37
CA VAL A 21 -12.08 -14.73 6.42
C VAL A 21 -11.59 -14.12 5.10
N LEU A 22 -12.34 -13.16 4.55
CA LEU A 22 -11.96 -12.49 3.32
C LEU A 22 -10.71 -11.62 3.51
N GLU A 23 -10.57 -10.96 4.64
CA GLU A 23 -9.36 -10.23 5.01
C GLU A 23 -8.14 -11.15 5.06
N HIS A 24 -8.27 -12.34 5.63
CA HIS A 24 -7.18 -13.32 5.64
C HIS A 24 -6.79 -13.75 4.22
N GLU A 25 -7.75 -13.97 3.32
CA GLU A 25 -7.49 -14.31 1.91
C GLU A 25 -6.80 -13.17 1.16
N ILE A 26 -7.18 -11.93 1.45
CA ILE A 26 -6.56 -10.73 0.90
C ILE A 26 -5.11 -10.60 1.43
N ARG A 27 -4.94 -10.65 2.75
CA ARG A 27 -3.61 -10.49 3.39
C ARG A 27 -2.65 -11.61 3.07
N SER A 28 -3.14 -12.84 2.91
CA SER A 28 -2.31 -13.99 2.50
C SER A 28 -2.01 -14.00 0.99
N GLY A 29 -2.60 -13.06 0.22
CA GLY A 29 -2.41 -12.95 -1.21
C GLY A 29 -3.12 -14.02 -2.05
N VAL A 30 -4.07 -14.73 -1.46
CA VAL A 30 -5.02 -15.58 -2.21
C VAL A 30 -5.89 -14.70 -3.12
N LEU A 31 -6.24 -13.50 -2.64
CA LEU A 31 -6.84 -12.42 -3.39
C LEU A 31 -5.85 -11.27 -3.46
N GLY A 32 -5.33 -10.96 -4.63
CA GLY A 32 -4.34 -9.90 -4.86
C GLY A 32 -4.97 -8.53 -5.14
N PHE A 33 -4.14 -7.49 -5.15
CA PHE A 33 -4.56 -6.14 -5.53
C PHE A 33 -5.21 -6.14 -6.93
N GLY A 34 -6.36 -5.47 -7.05
CA GLY A 34 -7.14 -5.42 -8.29
C GLY A 34 -8.02 -6.62 -8.55
N ASP A 35 -7.85 -7.72 -7.81
CA ASP A 35 -8.71 -8.89 -7.97
C ASP A 35 -10.16 -8.57 -7.62
N ARG A 36 -11.06 -9.10 -8.42
CA ARG A 36 -12.49 -9.01 -8.15
C ARG A 36 -12.89 -10.06 -7.13
N LEU A 37 -13.54 -9.64 -6.05
CA LEU A 37 -14.17 -10.56 -5.12
C LEU A 37 -15.30 -11.33 -5.79
N GLN A 38 -15.60 -12.51 -5.23
CA GLN A 38 -16.81 -13.25 -5.57
C GLN A 38 -18.04 -12.33 -5.45
N SER A 39 -19.01 -12.50 -6.33
CA SER A 39 -20.27 -11.74 -6.29
C SER A 39 -21.00 -11.97 -4.96
N GLU A 40 -21.88 -11.03 -4.56
CA GLU A 40 -22.72 -11.20 -3.37
C GLU A 40 -23.44 -12.55 -3.35
N ASN A 41 -23.93 -13.02 -4.50
CA ASN A 41 -24.62 -14.29 -4.61
C ASN A 41 -23.72 -15.50 -4.36
N GLU A 42 -22.50 -15.50 -4.90
CA GLU A 42 -21.50 -16.53 -4.64
C GLU A 42 -21.05 -16.54 -3.19
N LEU A 43 -20.87 -15.35 -2.59
CA LEU A 43 -20.54 -15.21 -1.16
C LEU A 43 -21.69 -15.71 -0.27
N VAL A 44 -22.95 -15.43 -0.61
CA VAL A 44 -24.14 -15.97 0.08
C VAL A 44 -24.11 -17.51 0.07
N GLN A 45 -23.79 -18.12 -1.05
CA GLN A 45 -23.69 -19.58 -1.17
C GLN A 45 -22.49 -20.12 -0.38
N ARG A 46 -21.32 -19.47 -0.50
CA ARG A 46 -20.08 -19.87 0.16
C ARG A 46 -20.21 -19.85 1.67
N PHE A 47 -20.75 -18.75 2.23
CA PHE A 47 -20.85 -18.56 3.69
C PHE A 47 -22.18 -19.04 4.28
N SER A 48 -23.16 -19.41 3.46
CA SER A 48 -24.51 -19.84 3.87
C SER A 48 -25.21 -18.82 4.80
N VAL A 49 -25.18 -17.54 4.41
CA VAL A 49 -25.77 -16.42 5.16
C VAL A 49 -26.68 -15.58 4.25
N SER A 50 -27.40 -14.62 4.85
CA SER A 50 -28.23 -13.69 4.09
C SER A 50 -27.37 -12.68 3.28
N ARG A 51 -27.94 -12.15 2.18
CA ARG A 51 -27.30 -11.12 1.37
C ARG A 51 -26.96 -9.86 2.21
N ASN A 52 -27.84 -9.48 3.14
CA ASN A 52 -27.60 -8.35 4.04
C ASN A 52 -26.39 -8.58 4.95
N THR A 53 -26.17 -9.83 5.40
CA THR A 53 -25.00 -10.21 6.18
C THR A 53 -23.71 -10.11 5.36
N ILE A 54 -23.75 -10.51 4.07
CA ILE A 54 -22.63 -10.32 3.15
C ILE A 54 -22.31 -8.84 2.96
N ARG A 55 -23.32 -8.00 2.68
CA ARG A 55 -23.11 -6.56 2.49
C ARG A 55 -22.44 -5.91 3.69
N LYS A 56 -22.91 -6.21 4.91
CA LYS A 56 -22.27 -5.71 6.14
C LYS A 56 -20.83 -6.18 6.27
N GLY A 57 -20.50 -7.41 5.89
CA GLY A 57 -19.12 -7.90 5.87
C GLY A 57 -18.26 -7.20 4.81
N LEU A 58 -18.81 -6.90 3.64
CA LEU A 58 -18.12 -6.13 2.60
C LEU A 58 -17.98 -4.64 2.99
N GLU A 59 -18.98 -4.05 3.64
CA GLU A 59 -18.91 -2.69 4.21
C GLU A 59 -17.78 -2.59 5.24
N GLU A 60 -17.64 -3.61 6.10
CA GLU A 60 -16.55 -3.71 7.06
C GLU A 60 -15.17 -3.78 6.38
N LEU A 61 -15.02 -4.62 5.34
CA LEU A 61 -13.78 -4.68 4.55
C LEU A 61 -13.49 -3.36 3.84
N SER A 62 -14.51 -2.70 3.32
CA SER A 62 -14.39 -1.40 2.66
C SER A 62 -13.99 -0.31 3.66
N SER A 63 -14.57 -0.31 4.87
CA SER A 63 -14.20 0.64 5.94
C SER A 63 -12.75 0.46 6.40
N ARG A 64 -12.23 -0.77 6.32
CA ARG A 64 -10.82 -1.09 6.59
C ARG A 64 -9.91 -0.83 5.36
N GLY A 65 -10.42 -0.29 4.25
CA GLY A 65 -9.65 0.00 3.05
C GLY A 65 -9.11 -1.23 2.31
N LEU A 66 -9.64 -2.43 2.61
CA LEU A 66 -9.19 -3.67 1.97
C LEU A 66 -9.81 -3.88 0.60
N ILE A 67 -10.99 -3.31 0.37
CA ILE A 67 -11.71 -3.40 -0.90
C ILE A 67 -12.39 -2.07 -1.24
N THR A 68 -12.67 -1.87 -2.52
CA THR A 68 -13.61 -0.85 -3.01
C THR A 68 -14.78 -1.51 -3.70
N THR A 69 -15.99 -0.98 -3.52
CA THR A 69 -17.20 -1.49 -4.17
C THR A 69 -17.69 -0.51 -5.22
N LYS A 70 -17.72 -0.94 -6.49
CA LYS A 70 -18.27 -0.18 -7.61
C LYS A 70 -19.70 -0.66 -7.88
N VAL A 71 -20.66 0.24 -7.78
CA VAL A 71 -22.09 -0.08 -7.96
C VAL A 71 -22.33 -0.74 -9.32
N GLY A 72 -23.01 -1.88 -9.32
CA GLY A 72 -23.32 -2.66 -10.54
C GLY A 72 -22.14 -3.44 -11.15
N ILE A 73 -20.92 -3.25 -10.68
CA ILE A 73 -19.71 -3.87 -11.22
C ILE A 73 -19.17 -4.95 -10.27
N GLY A 74 -19.08 -4.66 -8.97
CA GLY A 74 -18.59 -5.57 -7.95
C GLY A 74 -17.63 -4.94 -6.97
N SER A 75 -17.08 -5.77 -6.07
CA SER A 75 -16.05 -5.37 -5.10
C SER A 75 -14.68 -5.84 -5.57
N PHE A 76 -13.69 -5.00 -5.43
CA PHE A 76 -12.31 -5.23 -5.87
C PHE A 76 -11.35 -5.02 -4.72
N VAL A 77 -10.30 -5.83 -4.63
CA VAL A 77 -9.24 -5.69 -3.65
C VAL A 77 -8.47 -4.39 -3.91
N THR A 78 -8.44 -3.53 -2.92
CA THR A 78 -7.61 -2.31 -2.92
C THR A 78 -6.39 -2.44 -2.02
N PHE A 79 -6.31 -3.53 -1.27
CA PHE A 79 -5.18 -3.86 -0.44
C PHE A 79 -4.03 -4.37 -1.31
N ASP A 80 -2.93 -3.64 -1.32
CA ASP A 80 -1.74 -3.92 -2.14
C ASP A 80 -0.72 -4.84 -1.46
N GLY A 81 -1.14 -5.54 -0.41
CA GLY A 81 -0.33 -6.54 0.32
C GLY A 81 0.54 -5.96 1.43
N MET A 82 0.42 -4.67 1.74
CA MET A 82 0.97 -4.15 2.99
C MET A 82 0.09 -4.64 4.14
N PRO A 83 0.61 -5.40 5.11
CA PRO A 83 -0.14 -5.70 6.30
C PRO A 83 -0.44 -4.38 7.00
N VAL A 84 -1.72 -4.03 7.09
CA VAL A 84 -2.17 -2.98 7.99
C VAL A 84 -2.19 -3.62 9.36
N ASP A 85 -1.04 -3.74 9.97
CA ASP A 85 -0.97 -3.93 11.41
C ASP A 85 -1.34 -2.59 12.06
N ASP A 86 -2.04 -2.62 13.18
CA ASP A 86 -2.50 -1.41 13.89
C ASP A 86 -1.35 -0.45 14.29
N ALA A 87 -0.11 -0.93 14.19
CA ALA A 87 1.12 -0.15 14.36
C ALA A 87 1.49 0.73 13.14
N VAL A 88 0.86 0.54 11.96
CA VAL A 88 1.19 1.24 10.70
C VAL A 88 -0.03 1.97 10.14
N GLY A 89 -0.81 2.62 10.99
CA GLY A 89 -2.08 3.30 10.65
C GLY A 89 -2.03 4.36 9.53
N TRP A 90 -0.85 4.83 9.17
CA TRP A 90 -0.61 5.88 8.16
C TRP A 90 -0.77 5.41 6.73
N SER A 91 -0.31 4.20 6.41
CA SER A 91 -0.42 3.63 5.07
C SER A 91 -1.88 3.50 4.62
N ARG A 92 -2.80 3.39 5.57
CA ARG A 92 -4.23 3.23 5.32
C ARG A 92 -4.92 4.52 4.87
N ALA A 93 -4.58 5.65 5.50
CA ALA A 93 -5.09 6.97 5.08
C ALA A 93 -4.59 7.32 3.67
N LEU A 94 -3.35 6.96 3.35
CA LEU A 94 -2.72 7.18 2.06
C LEU A 94 -3.30 6.29 0.96
N ALA A 95 -3.57 5.01 1.24
CA ALA A 95 -4.17 4.09 0.28
C ALA A 95 -5.61 4.50 -0.08
N ASN A 96 -6.37 4.99 0.90
CA ASN A 96 -7.76 5.42 0.69
C ASN A 96 -7.87 6.73 -0.13
N ALA A 97 -6.91 7.63 0.00
CA ALA A 97 -6.85 8.85 -0.82
C ALA A 97 -6.41 8.56 -2.28
N GLY A 98 -5.71 7.45 -2.51
CA GLY A 98 -5.19 7.06 -3.82
C GLY A 98 -6.09 6.14 -4.65
N ALA A 99 -7.34 5.88 -4.24
CA ALA A 99 -8.23 4.92 -4.93
C ALA A 99 -8.51 5.26 -6.41
N ASN A 100 -8.26 6.52 -6.84
CA ASN A 100 -8.35 6.98 -8.22
C ASN A 100 -7.03 7.60 -8.71
N ALA A 101 -5.88 7.17 -8.21
CA ALA A 101 -4.60 7.76 -8.61
C ALA A 101 -3.87 6.90 -9.64
N GLU A 102 -3.36 7.55 -10.67
CA GLU A 102 -2.40 6.99 -11.59
C GLU A 102 -0.98 7.18 -11.05
N THR A 103 -0.14 6.15 -11.18
CA THR A 103 1.25 6.20 -10.72
C THR A 103 2.20 6.16 -11.92
N ARG A 104 3.11 7.13 -12.00
CA ARG A 104 4.16 7.19 -13.02
C ARG A 104 5.54 7.14 -12.35
N THR A 105 6.38 6.25 -12.84
CA THR A 105 7.78 6.16 -12.41
C THR A 105 8.59 7.29 -13.03
N LEU A 106 9.30 8.04 -12.20
CA LEU A 106 10.20 9.12 -12.59
C LEU A 106 11.65 8.63 -12.69
N ARG A 107 12.03 7.71 -11.78
CA ARG A 107 13.39 7.19 -11.66
C ARG A 107 13.36 5.73 -11.26
N LEU A 108 14.20 4.92 -11.90
CA LEU A 108 14.44 3.52 -11.52
C LEU A 108 15.88 3.17 -11.92
N GLU A 109 16.81 3.29 -10.96
CA GLU A 109 18.23 3.06 -11.22
C GLU A 109 18.97 2.70 -9.94
N VAL A 110 20.21 2.19 -10.08
CA VAL A 110 21.12 2.02 -8.94
C VAL A 110 21.75 3.38 -8.60
N MET A 111 21.78 3.70 -7.30
CA MET A 111 22.48 4.86 -6.76
C MET A 111 23.38 4.47 -5.59
N GLN A 112 24.30 5.35 -5.25
CA GLN A 112 25.15 5.21 -4.06
C GLN A 112 24.77 6.30 -3.04
N ASP A 113 24.58 5.87 -1.78
CA ASP A 113 24.30 6.77 -0.66
C ASP A 113 24.89 6.17 0.63
N ALA A 114 26.11 6.59 0.98
CA ALA A 114 26.81 6.09 2.16
C ALA A 114 26.21 6.64 3.48
N GLU A 115 25.63 7.83 3.46
CA GLU A 115 24.99 8.42 4.64
C GLU A 115 23.71 7.68 4.98
N LEU A 116 22.88 7.41 3.97
CA LEU A 116 21.68 6.59 4.13
C LEU A 116 22.04 5.18 4.60
N ALA A 117 23.07 4.55 4.02
CA ALA A 117 23.53 3.24 4.44
C ALA A 117 23.88 3.20 5.93
N ALA A 118 24.66 4.18 6.40
CA ALA A 118 25.00 4.31 7.82
C ALA A 118 23.75 4.52 8.69
N THR A 119 22.81 5.35 8.25
CA THR A 119 21.55 5.62 8.96
C THR A 119 20.68 4.37 9.09
N LEU A 120 20.61 3.55 8.04
CA LEU A 120 19.79 2.33 8.02
C LEU A 120 20.49 1.11 8.64
N GLY A 121 21.80 1.21 8.91
CA GLY A 121 22.63 0.11 9.41
C GLY A 121 22.87 -0.97 8.35
N VAL A 122 22.96 -0.60 7.06
CA VAL A 122 23.27 -1.53 5.96
C VAL A 122 24.73 -1.37 5.56
N GLU A 123 25.38 -2.51 5.23
CA GLU A 123 26.83 -2.52 4.93
C GLU A 123 27.14 -1.91 3.55
N SER A 124 26.28 -2.18 2.57
CA SER A 124 26.47 -1.71 1.20
C SER A 124 25.92 -0.30 1.02
N PRO A 125 26.67 0.64 0.41
CA PRO A 125 26.15 1.98 0.13
C PRO A 125 25.27 2.05 -1.13
N PHE A 126 25.00 0.93 -1.79
CA PHE A 126 24.24 0.91 -3.02
C PHE A 126 22.77 0.62 -2.77
N PHE A 127 21.93 1.39 -3.43
CA PHE A 127 20.46 1.30 -3.36
C PHE A 127 19.86 1.31 -4.77
N ILE A 128 18.69 0.72 -4.92
CA ILE A 128 17.80 0.99 -6.04
C ILE A 128 16.94 2.18 -5.66
N ALA A 129 17.05 3.26 -6.41
CA ALA A 129 16.16 4.40 -6.33
C ALA A 129 14.91 4.14 -7.16
N VAL A 130 13.74 4.26 -6.55
CA VAL A 130 12.43 4.19 -7.22
C VAL A 130 11.68 5.47 -6.87
N ASP A 131 11.68 6.44 -7.77
CA ASP A 131 10.96 7.68 -7.58
C ASP A 131 9.68 7.67 -8.42
N ARG A 132 8.54 7.97 -7.80
CA ARG A 132 7.23 7.90 -8.42
C ARG A 132 6.43 9.15 -8.10
N VAL A 133 5.59 9.55 -9.04
CA VAL A 133 4.56 10.58 -8.84
C VAL A 133 3.20 9.92 -8.96
N ARG A 134 2.28 10.30 -8.08
CA ARG A 134 0.87 9.94 -8.20
C ARG A 134 0.07 11.16 -8.59
N SER A 135 -0.81 10.97 -9.54
CA SER A 135 -1.75 11.97 -10.02
C SER A 135 -3.18 11.50 -9.81
N ASN A 136 -4.07 12.42 -9.54
CA ASN A 136 -5.50 12.14 -9.50
C ASN A 136 -5.95 11.74 -10.92
N ALA A 137 -6.62 10.60 -11.06
CA ALA A 137 -7.08 10.10 -12.35
C ALA A 137 -8.20 10.96 -12.98
N ASP A 138 -8.92 11.75 -12.17
CA ASP A 138 -10.04 12.56 -12.66
C ASP A 138 -9.60 13.84 -13.35
N ASP A 139 -8.52 14.47 -12.87
CA ASP A 139 -8.04 15.77 -13.37
C ASP A 139 -6.55 15.78 -13.77
N GLY A 140 -5.83 14.67 -13.52
CA GLY A 140 -4.42 14.52 -13.86
C GLY A 140 -3.45 15.30 -12.96
N HIS A 141 -3.94 16.05 -11.97
CA HIS A 141 -3.07 16.80 -11.07
C HIS A 141 -2.24 15.89 -10.17
N ALA A 142 -0.95 16.17 -10.07
CA ALA A 142 -0.06 15.43 -9.19
C ALA A 142 -0.40 15.70 -7.72
N ILE A 143 -0.56 14.62 -6.94
CA ILE A 143 -0.99 14.69 -5.54
C ILE A 143 0.09 14.24 -4.56
N SER A 144 1.07 13.45 -5.02
CA SER A 144 2.20 13.04 -4.19
C SER A 144 3.42 12.65 -4.99
N ILE A 145 4.59 12.77 -4.35
CA ILE A 145 5.86 12.19 -4.79
C ILE A 145 6.30 11.17 -3.77
N GLU A 146 6.74 10.01 -4.21
CA GLU A 146 7.37 8.97 -3.38
C GLU A 146 8.79 8.70 -3.88
N ARG A 147 9.76 8.65 -2.97
CA ARG A 147 11.16 8.31 -3.22
C ARG A 147 11.55 7.12 -2.36
N SER A 148 11.48 5.93 -2.94
CA SER A 148 11.88 4.69 -2.27
C SER A 148 13.35 4.39 -2.52
N ARG A 149 14.04 3.93 -1.48
CA ARG A 149 15.43 3.48 -1.49
C ARG A 149 15.46 2.06 -0.96
N LEU A 150 15.78 1.12 -1.84
CA LEU A 150 15.86 -0.31 -1.53
C LEU A 150 17.34 -0.68 -1.44
N PRO A 151 17.85 -1.23 -0.33
CA PRO A 151 19.20 -1.76 -0.31
C PRO A 151 19.41 -2.73 -1.48
N LEU A 152 20.49 -2.52 -2.25
CA LEU A 152 20.77 -3.38 -3.39
C LEU A 152 21.14 -4.78 -2.89
N SER A 153 20.36 -5.75 -3.30
CA SER A 153 20.53 -7.16 -2.95
C SER A 153 20.46 -8.03 -4.21
N PRO A 154 20.99 -9.28 -4.18
CA PRO A 154 20.95 -10.18 -5.33
C PRO A 154 19.54 -10.40 -5.87
N GLU A 155 18.52 -10.40 -5.01
CA GLU A 155 17.13 -10.62 -5.39
C GLU A 155 16.52 -9.45 -6.18
N LEU A 156 17.16 -8.27 -6.13
CA LEU A 156 16.70 -7.03 -6.76
C LEU A 156 17.63 -6.50 -7.85
N GLU A 157 18.79 -7.11 -8.08
CA GLU A 157 19.85 -6.57 -8.95
C GLU A 157 19.40 -6.31 -10.40
N ASP A 158 18.45 -7.08 -10.90
CA ASP A 158 17.90 -6.96 -12.26
C ASP A 158 16.74 -5.96 -12.39
N VAL A 159 16.17 -5.48 -11.27
CA VAL A 159 15.01 -4.57 -11.24
C VAL A 159 15.25 -3.28 -12.05
N PRO A 160 16.40 -2.61 -11.97
CA PRO A 160 16.64 -1.41 -12.78
C PRO A 160 16.58 -1.64 -14.29
N LEU A 161 16.88 -2.87 -14.74
CA LEU A 161 16.87 -3.24 -16.17
C LEU A 161 15.51 -3.74 -16.63
N ARG A 162 14.86 -4.62 -15.84
CA ARG A 162 13.59 -5.25 -16.22
C ARG A 162 12.36 -4.43 -15.86
N GLY A 163 12.52 -3.42 -15.00
CA GLY A 163 11.42 -2.64 -14.47
C GLY A 163 10.72 -3.30 -13.27
N LEU A 164 9.75 -2.59 -12.70
CA LEU A 164 8.92 -3.11 -11.62
C LEU A 164 7.91 -4.13 -12.16
N ARG A 165 7.69 -5.22 -11.43
CA ARG A 165 6.71 -6.24 -11.78
C ARG A 165 5.31 -5.63 -11.81
N GLU A 166 4.65 -5.69 -12.96
CA GLU A 166 3.33 -5.08 -13.20
C GLU A 166 3.25 -3.59 -12.77
N GLY A 167 4.39 -2.85 -12.84
CA GLY A 167 4.47 -1.46 -12.38
C GLY A 167 4.40 -1.29 -10.86
N SER A 168 4.33 -2.39 -10.08
CA SER A 168 4.15 -2.38 -8.64
C SER A 168 5.46 -2.69 -7.89
N LEU A 169 5.91 -1.74 -7.07
CA LEU A 169 7.04 -1.94 -6.18
C LEU A 169 6.76 -3.05 -5.16
N HIS A 170 5.55 -3.06 -4.60
CA HIS A 170 5.15 -4.09 -3.65
C HIS A 170 5.21 -5.50 -4.24
N GLN A 171 4.64 -5.71 -5.45
CA GLN A 171 4.72 -7.01 -6.12
C GLN A 171 6.16 -7.41 -6.46
N THR A 172 7.01 -6.42 -6.77
CA THR A 172 8.44 -6.63 -7.02
C THR A 172 9.14 -7.14 -5.75
N LEU A 173 8.96 -6.46 -4.62
CA LEU A 173 9.55 -6.87 -3.33
C LEU A 173 9.05 -8.24 -2.89
N ARG A 174 7.76 -8.49 -2.99
CA ARG A 174 7.16 -9.77 -2.64
C ARG A 174 7.68 -10.92 -3.49
N ALA A 175 7.82 -10.71 -4.81
CA ALA A 175 8.37 -11.72 -5.72
C ALA A 175 9.86 -12.01 -5.42
N ALA A 176 10.58 -11.04 -4.86
CA ALA A 176 11.95 -11.19 -4.36
C ALA A 176 12.02 -11.82 -2.95
N GLY A 177 10.87 -12.18 -2.35
CA GLY A 177 10.83 -12.73 -0.98
C GLY A 177 11.07 -11.68 0.12
N LEU A 178 11.06 -10.40 -0.22
CA LEU A 178 11.25 -9.29 0.71
C LEU A 178 9.88 -8.87 1.26
N VAL A 179 9.50 -9.49 2.37
CA VAL A 179 8.22 -9.26 3.04
C VAL A 179 8.44 -8.38 4.26
N PRO A 180 7.84 -7.19 4.33
CA PRO A 180 7.87 -6.34 5.51
C PRO A 180 7.25 -7.05 6.73
N ASP A 181 7.88 -6.90 7.89
CA ASP A 181 7.40 -7.42 9.17
C ASP A 181 7.05 -6.27 10.13
N HIS A 182 7.96 -5.32 10.26
CA HIS A 182 7.78 -4.14 11.11
C HIS A 182 8.46 -2.91 10.47
N GLY A 183 8.22 -1.75 11.06
CA GLY A 183 8.81 -0.52 10.56
C GLY A 183 8.58 0.66 11.49
N GLU A 184 9.14 1.77 11.08
CA GLU A 184 9.02 3.06 11.74
C GLU A 184 8.55 4.10 10.73
N GLU A 185 7.72 5.03 11.16
CA GLU A 185 7.26 6.12 10.31
C GLU A 185 7.31 7.45 11.07
N TRP A 186 7.85 8.46 10.40
CA TRP A 186 7.91 9.83 10.87
C TRP A 186 7.11 10.72 9.96
N VAL A 187 6.43 11.69 10.54
CA VAL A 187 5.65 12.67 9.78
C VAL A 187 5.94 14.07 10.28
N ASP A 188 6.22 14.93 9.34
CA ASP A 188 6.42 16.36 9.57
C ASP A 188 5.91 17.18 8.36
N ILE A 189 6.13 18.47 8.37
CA ILE A 189 5.79 19.37 7.27
C ILE A 189 7.09 19.78 6.59
N GLU A 190 7.11 19.68 5.25
CA GLU A 190 8.18 20.17 4.42
C GLU A 190 7.67 21.22 3.43
N MET A 191 8.47 22.26 3.25
CA MET A 191 8.23 23.28 2.23
C MET A 191 8.81 22.79 0.91
N LEU A 192 7.98 22.75 -0.15
CA LEU A 192 8.41 22.23 -1.45
C LEU A 192 9.64 22.95 -1.98
N SER A 193 10.63 22.19 -2.40
CA SER A 193 11.73 22.67 -3.21
C SER A 193 11.20 23.15 -4.58
N ALA A 194 11.99 23.94 -5.30
CA ALA A 194 11.62 24.35 -6.67
C ALA A 194 11.46 23.16 -7.62
N GLU A 195 12.26 22.09 -7.42
CA GLU A 195 12.19 20.87 -8.22
C GLU A 195 10.90 20.09 -7.93
N ASP A 196 10.58 19.85 -6.64
CA ASP A 196 9.36 19.14 -6.24
C ASP A 196 8.10 19.89 -6.63
N ALA A 197 8.13 21.22 -6.47
CA ALA A 197 7.04 22.10 -6.88
C ALA A 197 6.75 22.00 -8.39
N ALA A 198 7.80 21.92 -9.22
CA ALA A 198 7.65 21.74 -10.66
C ALA A 198 7.04 20.37 -11.02
N ILE A 199 7.41 19.28 -10.30
CA ILE A 199 6.83 17.94 -10.51
C ILE A 199 5.36 17.90 -10.10
N LEU A 200 5.00 18.61 -9.02
CA LEU A 200 3.66 18.62 -8.42
C LEU A 200 2.74 19.70 -9.00
N ASP A 201 3.23 20.52 -9.92
CA ASP A 201 2.52 21.69 -10.45
C ASP A 201 2.01 22.64 -9.35
N CYS A 202 2.88 22.89 -8.38
CA CYS A 202 2.61 23.71 -7.20
C CYS A 202 3.59 24.89 -7.10
N ALA A 203 3.29 25.84 -6.21
CA ALA A 203 4.22 26.93 -5.92
C ALA A 203 5.42 26.43 -5.10
N PRO A 204 6.67 26.83 -5.41
CA PRO A 204 7.80 26.61 -4.51
C PRO A 204 7.52 27.16 -3.13
N GLY A 205 7.92 26.42 -2.08
CA GLY A 205 7.62 26.79 -0.70
C GLY A 205 6.20 26.48 -0.23
N ALA A 206 5.37 25.83 -1.03
CA ALA A 206 4.09 25.31 -0.54
C ALA A 206 4.30 24.23 0.52
N PRO A 207 3.53 24.24 1.64
CA PRO A 207 3.67 23.23 2.68
C PRO A 207 3.05 21.90 2.26
N PHE A 208 3.81 20.82 2.41
CA PHE A 208 3.36 19.45 2.17
C PHE A 208 3.59 18.59 3.43
N LEU A 209 2.77 17.57 3.62
CA LEU A 209 3.08 16.54 4.59
C LEU A 209 4.24 15.69 4.06
N ARG A 210 5.33 15.61 4.82
CA ARG A 210 6.42 14.69 4.55
C ARG A 210 6.28 13.49 5.44
N THR A 211 6.25 12.29 4.84
CA THR A 211 6.41 11.04 5.57
C THR A 211 7.77 10.42 5.26
N ARG A 212 8.39 9.80 6.26
CA ARG A 212 9.60 8.98 6.11
C ARG A 212 9.32 7.66 6.77
N ARG A 213 9.41 6.58 6.00
CA ARG A 213 9.12 5.24 6.51
C ARG A 213 10.29 4.31 6.23
N LEU A 214 10.68 3.56 7.25
CA LEU A 214 11.63 2.47 7.17
C LEU A 214 10.89 1.17 7.45
N THR A 215 10.94 0.23 6.52
CA THR A 215 10.40 -1.12 6.69
C THR A 215 11.52 -2.14 6.80
N ARG A 216 11.33 -3.14 7.68
CA ARG A 216 12.28 -4.20 7.95
C ARG A 216 11.63 -5.57 7.84
N ALA A 217 12.43 -6.56 7.46
CA ALA A 217 12.06 -7.97 7.49
C ALA A 217 12.10 -8.51 8.93
N VAL A 218 11.58 -9.72 9.15
CA VAL A 218 11.57 -10.40 10.43
C VAL A 218 12.97 -10.58 11.05
N ASP A 219 14.00 -10.66 10.20
CA ASP A 219 15.41 -10.74 10.63
C ASP A 219 16.06 -9.37 10.92
N GLY A 220 15.30 -8.29 10.85
CA GLY A 220 15.73 -6.92 11.11
C GLY A 220 16.39 -6.22 9.91
N ARG A 221 16.60 -6.90 8.76
CA ARG A 221 17.16 -6.26 7.56
C ARG A 221 16.24 -5.16 7.05
N ALA A 222 16.81 -4.00 6.69
CA ALA A 222 16.08 -2.95 6.02
C ALA A 222 15.64 -3.43 4.62
N ILE A 223 14.34 -3.29 4.31
CA ILE A 223 13.77 -3.61 3.00
C ILE A 223 13.62 -2.35 2.16
N GLU A 224 13.03 -1.33 2.74
CA GLU A 224 12.72 -0.09 2.05
C GLU A 224 12.81 1.10 3.02
N TYR A 225 13.43 2.17 2.57
CA TYR A 225 13.28 3.49 3.14
C TYR A 225 12.59 4.38 2.11
N VAL A 226 11.44 4.94 2.46
CA VAL A 226 10.67 5.79 1.56
C VAL A 226 10.42 7.17 2.19
N THR A 227 10.64 8.21 1.40
CA THR A 227 10.22 9.57 1.70
C THR A 227 9.09 9.94 0.76
N SER A 228 7.97 10.42 1.31
CA SER A 228 6.83 10.88 0.52
C SER A 228 6.51 12.33 0.83
N LEU A 229 6.19 13.08 -0.21
CA LEU A 229 5.60 14.42 -0.12
C LEU A 229 4.13 14.31 -0.55
N LEU A 230 3.22 14.67 0.33
CA LEU A 230 1.79 14.44 0.20
C LEU A 230 1.06 15.78 0.26
N ASN A 231 0.26 16.06 -0.75
CA ASN A 231 -0.52 17.29 -0.82
C ASN A 231 -1.61 17.29 0.29
N PRO A 232 -1.57 18.22 1.26
CA PRO A 232 -2.53 18.23 2.37
C PRO A 232 -3.99 18.49 1.94
N ALA A 233 -4.24 18.93 0.70
CA ALA A 233 -5.58 19.00 0.14
C ALA A 233 -6.20 17.62 -0.14
N HIS A 234 -5.36 16.57 -0.30
CA HIS A 234 -5.78 15.21 -0.64
C HIS A 234 -5.46 14.20 0.48
N PHE A 235 -4.55 14.55 1.39
CA PHE A 235 -4.08 13.63 2.43
C PHE A 235 -4.24 14.24 3.81
N ALA A 236 -4.78 13.45 4.74
CA ALA A 236 -4.87 13.79 6.15
C ALA A 236 -4.47 12.59 7.00
N LEU A 237 -3.87 12.86 8.15
CA LEU A 237 -3.61 11.85 9.16
C LEU A 237 -4.83 11.66 10.03
N HIS A 238 -5.27 10.41 10.20
CA HIS A 238 -6.27 10.02 11.18
C HIS A 238 -5.72 8.84 12.00
N LEU A 239 -5.66 9.01 13.31
CA LEU A 239 -5.24 7.99 14.28
C LEU A 239 -6.40 7.69 15.21
N GLU A 240 -6.64 6.42 15.50
CA GLU A 240 -7.56 5.94 16.53
C GLU A 240 -6.74 5.24 17.63
N PHE A 241 -7.04 5.53 18.92
CA PHE A 241 -6.35 4.98 20.08
C PHE A 241 -7.29 4.15 20.93
#